data_dd0aee9fa02691d786c78f8b7a8183f0
#
_entry.id   dd0aee9fa02691d786c78f8b7a8183f0
#
_cell.length_a   1.000
_cell.length_b   1.000
_cell.length_c   1.000
_cell.angle_alpha   90.00
_cell.angle_beta   90.00
_cell.angle_gamma   90.00
#
_symmetry.space_group_name_H-M   'P 1'
#
loop_
_entity.id
_entity.type
_entity.pdbx_description
1 polymer ?
#
loop_
_entity_poly.entity_id
_entity_poly.type
_entity_poly.pdbx_seq_one_letter_code
_entity_poly.pdbx_strand_id
1 'polypeptide(L)'
;METVKLSRAERLDKIFGTSVFAVLLAIFCNVLWGSAFPFIKLGYRLFSIETSSTASIFCFAGVRFMLGSFLVLLGSVLLQSRLPKFPRGKVAAECCALGLWQTTTQYAFYYIAVAMLTGAFGGILNSTQSFLGVIFAHFIYGNADRMTPAKTLGCVIGFAGVLIGTLGNHGSGSGWGVFCMMAATIIFTLSGPWNKSVTKKADSFAVCFINLFVGGLALFVLGTVLGGSLHVQSALAVVVMLYLAFICGAGYVLWALLMKNNPVSRIAIFGFVNPVVNVLLSAVLNGEPLFRWQYLAALVFVCVGIWLVNKAPAKKEGK
;
A
#
# COMPACT_ATOMS: atom_id res chain seq x y z
N MET A 1 -38.26 -3.08 -27.76
CA MET A 1 -37.36 -2.88 -26.60
C MET A 1 -35.93 -2.79 -27.12
N GLU A 2 -35.44 -1.58 -27.38
CA GLU A 2 -34.02 -1.39 -27.76
C GLU A 2 -33.13 -1.74 -26.57
N THR A 3 -32.35 -2.79 -26.72
CA THR A 3 -31.27 -3.11 -25.77
C THR A 3 -30.19 -2.03 -25.92
N VAL A 4 -30.25 -0.99 -25.04
CA VAL A 4 -29.20 0.01 -24.93
C VAL A 4 -27.88 -0.70 -24.69
N LYS A 5 -27.00 -0.74 -25.70
CA LYS A 5 -25.65 -1.29 -25.57
C LYS A 5 -24.86 -0.40 -24.60
N LEU A 6 -24.75 -0.83 -23.36
CA LEU A 6 -23.89 -0.18 -22.35
C LEU A 6 -22.48 0.05 -22.93
N SER A 7 -21.93 1.21 -22.72
CA SER A 7 -20.53 1.52 -23.02
C SER A 7 -19.59 0.58 -22.23
N ARG A 8 -18.35 0.43 -22.67
CA ARG A 8 -17.36 -0.41 -21.97
C ARG A 8 -17.14 0.05 -20.52
N ALA A 9 -17.15 1.36 -20.28
CA ALA A 9 -17.01 1.94 -18.94
C ALA A 9 -18.20 1.57 -18.04
N GLU A 10 -19.44 1.69 -18.53
CA GLU A 10 -20.65 1.33 -17.77
C GLU A 10 -20.72 -0.17 -17.47
N ARG A 11 -20.25 -1.04 -18.37
CA ARG A 11 -20.17 -2.48 -18.11
C ARG A 11 -19.15 -2.78 -17.00
N LEU A 12 -17.99 -2.13 -17.04
CA LEU A 12 -16.98 -2.25 -15.99
C LEU A 12 -17.53 -1.76 -14.64
N ASP A 13 -18.11 -0.58 -14.59
CA ASP A 13 -18.70 -0.03 -13.36
C ASP A 13 -19.77 -0.97 -12.77
N LYS A 14 -20.58 -1.60 -13.62
CA LYS A 14 -21.56 -2.60 -13.19
C LYS A 14 -20.90 -3.86 -12.61
N ILE A 15 -19.83 -4.37 -13.25
CA ILE A 15 -19.09 -5.54 -12.77
C ILE A 15 -18.41 -5.22 -11.44
N PHE A 16 -17.72 -4.10 -11.35
CA PHE A 16 -17.00 -3.66 -10.13
C PHE A 16 -17.98 -3.31 -8.98
N GLY A 17 -19.24 -2.97 -9.25
CA GLY A 17 -20.30 -2.76 -8.26
C GLY A 17 -20.96 -4.05 -7.76
N THR A 18 -20.76 -5.21 -8.44
CA THR A 18 -21.34 -6.47 -8.03
C THR A 18 -20.74 -6.95 -6.70
N SER A 19 -21.59 -7.29 -5.73
CA SER A 19 -21.16 -7.63 -4.36
C SER A 19 -20.07 -8.68 -4.27
N VAL A 20 -20.21 -9.79 -4.98
CA VAL A 20 -19.27 -10.92 -4.92
C VAL A 20 -17.94 -10.54 -5.59
N PHE A 21 -18.00 -9.92 -6.76
CA PHE A 21 -16.79 -9.50 -7.48
C PHE A 21 -16.00 -8.45 -6.70
N ALA A 22 -16.68 -7.48 -6.07
CA ALA A 22 -16.03 -6.46 -5.26
C ALA A 22 -15.29 -7.07 -4.06
N VAL A 23 -15.89 -8.08 -3.39
CA VAL A 23 -15.24 -8.80 -2.29
C VAL A 23 -14.01 -9.57 -2.77
N LEU A 24 -14.15 -10.36 -3.85
CA LEU A 24 -13.03 -11.13 -4.40
C LEU A 24 -11.87 -10.22 -4.83
N LEU A 25 -12.20 -9.09 -5.46
CA LEU A 25 -11.18 -8.13 -5.90
C LEU A 25 -10.54 -7.39 -4.72
N ALA A 26 -11.29 -7.07 -3.66
CA ALA A 26 -10.72 -6.50 -2.43
C ALA A 26 -9.75 -7.47 -1.76
N ILE A 27 -10.12 -8.75 -1.66
CA ILE A 27 -9.22 -9.80 -1.17
C ILE A 27 -7.98 -9.90 -2.06
N PHE A 28 -8.14 -9.94 -3.38
CA PHE A 28 -7.04 -10.00 -4.33
C PHE A 28 -6.06 -8.83 -4.17
N CYS A 29 -6.55 -7.59 -4.09
CA CYS A 29 -5.70 -6.42 -3.85
C CYS A 29 -4.92 -6.52 -2.52
N ASN A 30 -5.58 -7.00 -1.46
CA ASN A 30 -4.90 -7.19 -0.18
C ASN A 30 -3.90 -8.35 -0.19
N VAL A 31 -4.13 -9.41 -0.97
CA VAL A 31 -3.14 -10.47 -1.24
C VAL A 31 -1.94 -9.90 -1.96
N LEU A 32 -2.14 -9.11 -3.01
CA LEU A 32 -1.04 -8.44 -3.73
C LEU A 32 -0.20 -7.56 -2.79
N TRP A 33 -0.83 -6.70 -2.00
CA TRP A 33 -0.09 -5.83 -1.08
C TRP A 33 0.55 -6.59 0.09
N GLY A 34 -0.11 -7.63 0.60
CA GLY A 34 0.45 -8.49 1.64
C GLY A 34 1.69 -9.26 1.16
N SER A 35 1.75 -9.59 -0.14
CA SER A 35 2.91 -10.25 -0.73
C SER A 35 4.10 -9.30 -0.95
N ALA A 36 3.89 -7.98 -0.97
CA ALA A 36 4.93 -7.02 -1.35
C ALA A 36 6.17 -7.11 -0.45
N PHE A 37 5.99 -7.14 0.87
CA PHE A 37 7.10 -7.15 1.82
C PHE A 37 8.01 -8.40 1.65
N PRO A 38 7.48 -9.65 1.65
CA PRO A 38 8.28 -10.84 1.42
C PRO A 38 9.00 -10.84 0.07
N PHE A 39 8.32 -10.39 -1.00
CA PHE A 39 8.92 -10.31 -2.34
C PHE A 39 9.96 -9.21 -2.46
N ILE A 40 9.87 -8.09 -1.74
CA ILE A 40 10.93 -7.08 -1.66
C ILE A 40 12.19 -7.69 -1.05
N LYS A 41 12.06 -8.44 0.06
CA LYS A 41 13.19 -9.13 0.68
C LYS A 41 13.82 -10.19 -0.24
N LEU A 42 12.98 -10.94 -0.95
CA LEU A 42 13.45 -11.85 -1.99
C LEU A 42 14.19 -11.07 -3.10
N GLY A 43 13.66 -9.93 -3.52
CA GLY A 43 14.28 -9.04 -4.48
C GLY A 43 15.66 -8.57 -4.03
N TYR A 44 15.84 -8.16 -2.78
CA TYR A 44 17.16 -7.78 -2.26
C TYR A 44 18.20 -8.90 -2.44
N ARG A 45 17.82 -10.15 -2.15
CA ARG A 45 18.71 -11.30 -2.35
C ARG A 45 19.04 -11.55 -3.83
N LEU A 46 18.02 -11.47 -4.70
CA LEU A 46 18.19 -11.75 -6.14
C LEU A 46 18.94 -10.65 -6.90
N PHE A 47 18.98 -9.43 -6.36
CA PHE A 47 19.74 -8.31 -6.91
C PHE A 47 21.05 -8.05 -6.16
N SER A 48 21.46 -8.97 -5.25
CA SER A 48 22.64 -8.83 -4.40
C SER A 48 22.71 -7.49 -3.65
N ILE A 49 21.56 -7.03 -3.16
CA ILE A 49 21.47 -5.81 -2.39
C ILE A 49 21.78 -6.13 -0.92
N GLU A 50 22.86 -5.59 -0.41
CA GLU A 50 23.14 -5.63 1.01
C GLU A 50 22.12 -4.77 1.77
N THR A 51 21.59 -5.31 2.87
CA THR A 51 20.59 -4.61 3.69
C THR A 51 21.14 -3.35 4.38
N SER A 52 22.45 -3.19 4.44
CA SER A 52 23.19 -2.00 4.88
C SER A 52 23.27 -0.92 3.79
N SER A 53 23.14 -1.27 2.50
CA SER A 53 23.28 -0.36 1.37
C SER A 53 21.97 0.37 1.07
N THR A 54 21.70 1.43 1.80
CA THR A 54 20.55 2.32 1.54
C THR A 54 20.49 2.82 0.10
N ALA A 55 21.65 3.07 -0.50
CA ALA A 55 21.78 3.54 -1.88
C ALA A 55 21.20 2.54 -2.89
N SER A 56 21.63 1.27 -2.83
CA SER A 56 21.10 0.20 -3.70
C SER A 56 19.62 -0.12 -3.44
N ILE A 57 19.19 -0.03 -2.18
CA ILE A 57 17.78 -0.15 -1.78
C ILE A 57 16.93 0.93 -2.48
N PHE A 58 17.40 2.18 -2.54
CA PHE A 58 16.69 3.27 -3.22
C PHE A 58 16.67 3.09 -4.74
N CYS A 59 17.77 2.62 -5.35
CA CYS A 59 17.76 2.25 -6.77
C CYS A 59 16.70 1.19 -7.07
N PHE A 60 16.64 0.13 -6.26
CA PHE A 60 15.66 -0.95 -6.42
C PHE A 60 14.21 -0.45 -6.30
N ALA A 61 13.93 0.35 -5.27
CA ALA A 61 12.61 0.96 -5.08
C ALA A 61 12.24 1.88 -6.25
N GLY A 62 13.18 2.72 -6.69
CA GLY A 62 12.98 3.65 -7.81
C GLY A 62 12.62 2.95 -9.11
N VAL A 63 13.38 1.92 -9.51
CA VAL A 63 13.10 1.11 -10.71
C VAL A 63 11.71 0.47 -10.61
N ARG A 64 11.38 -0.12 -9.46
CA ARG A 64 10.06 -0.73 -9.23
C ARG A 64 8.91 0.24 -9.47
N PHE A 65 8.99 1.45 -8.89
CA PHE A 65 7.92 2.45 -9.00
C PHE A 65 7.83 3.04 -10.40
N MET A 66 8.96 3.30 -11.07
CA MET A 66 8.94 3.72 -12.47
C MET A 66 8.29 2.67 -13.37
N LEU A 67 8.66 1.40 -13.25
CA LEU A 67 8.01 0.32 -14.01
C LEU A 67 6.52 0.22 -13.67
N GLY A 68 6.15 0.31 -12.38
CA GLY A 68 4.76 0.32 -11.94
C GLY A 68 3.94 1.47 -12.52
N SER A 69 4.54 2.65 -12.70
CA SER A 69 3.87 3.80 -13.30
C SER A 69 3.46 3.56 -14.76
N PHE A 70 4.30 2.89 -15.55
CA PHE A 70 3.93 2.52 -16.93
C PHE A 70 2.78 1.51 -16.97
N LEU A 71 2.70 0.60 -15.99
CA LEU A 71 1.55 -0.29 -15.87
C LEU A 71 0.24 0.45 -15.53
N VAL A 72 0.32 1.60 -14.84
CA VAL A 72 -0.85 2.48 -14.65
C VAL A 72 -1.32 3.06 -15.98
N LEU A 73 -0.40 3.49 -16.86
CA LEU A 73 -0.77 3.96 -18.20
C LEU A 73 -1.41 2.85 -19.02
N LEU A 74 -0.82 1.66 -18.99
CA LEU A 74 -1.39 0.48 -19.66
C LEU A 74 -2.80 0.20 -19.11
N GLY A 75 -2.98 0.24 -17.80
CA GLY A 75 -4.30 0.10 -17.14
C GLY A 75 -5.31 1.14 -17.62
N SER A 76 -4.90 2.40 -17.82
CA SER A 76 -5.77 3.45 -18.37
C SER A 76 -6.22 3.11 -19.80
N VAL A 77 -5.29 2.69 -20.66
CA VAL A 77 -5.62 2.31 -22.03
C VAL A 77 -6.54 1.09 -22.07
N LEU A 78 -6.26 0.07 -21.27
CA LEU A 78 -7.06 -1.17 -21.23
C LEU A 78 -8.47 -0.94 -20.67
N LEU A 79 -8.64 -0.09 -19.67
CA LEU A 79 -9.91 0.12 -18.98
C LEU A 79 -10.72 1.27 -19.58
N GLN A 80 -10.06 2.38 -19.96
CA GLN A 80 -10.72 3.58 -20.47
C GLN A 80 -10.60 3.75 -21.99
N SER A 81 -9.82 2.89 -22.68
CA SER A 81 -9.52 2.99 -24.12
C SER A 81 -8.87 4.31 -24.53
N ARG A 82 -8.20 4.97 -23.58
CA ARG A 82 -7.49 6.25 -23.80
C ARG A 82 -6.33 6.41 -22.83
N LEU A 83 -5.38 7.25 -23.18
CA LEU A 83 -4.37 7.73 -22.24
C LEU A 83 -5.02 8.73 -21.24
N PRO A 84 -4.52 8.79 -20.00
CA PRO A 84 -5.03 9.74 -19.02
C PRO A 84 -4.73 11.17 -19.44
N LYS A 85 -5.62 12.10 -19.07
CA LYS A 85 -5.39 13.54 -19.29
C LYS A 85 -4.44 14.06 -18.21
N PHE A 86 -3.23 14.42 -18.63
CA PHE A 86 -2.22 14.97 -17.70
C PHE A 86 -2.59 16.40 -17.28
N PRO A 87 -2.51 16.68 -15.96
CA PRO A 87 -2.73 18.03 -15.44
C PRO A 87 -1.59 18.98 -15.86
N ARG A 88 -1.88 20.29 -15.82
CA ARG A 88 -0.91 21.35 -16.14
C ARG A 88 -0.84 22.37 -14.99
N GLY A 89 0.21 23.19 -15.00
CA GLY A 89 0.39 24.28 -14.06
C GLY A 89 0.41 23.81 -12.59
N LYS A 90 -0.32 24.51 -11.72
CA LYS A 90 -0.34 24.24 -10.27
C LYS A 90 -0.76 22.82 -9.91
N VAL A 91 -1.72 22.24 -10.65
CA VAL A 91 -2.18 20.87 -10.37
C VAL A 91 -1.11 19.84 -10.70
N ALA A 92 -0.33 20.05 -11.77
CA ALA A 92 0.81 19.18 -12.08
C ALA A 92 1.89 19.27 -10.98
N ALA A 93 2.18 20.47 -10.48
CA ALA A 93 3.11 20.67 -9.37
C ALA A 93 2.61 20.00 -8.08
N GLU A 94 1.32 20.08 -7.76
CA GLU A 94 0.71 19.36 -6.64
C GLU A 94 0.86 17.83 -6.78
N CYS A 95 0.69 17.28 -8.00
CA CYS A 95 0.91 15.85 -8.26
C CYS A 95 2.37 15.44 -8.05
N CYS A 96 3.32 16.25 -8.53
CA CYS A 96 4.75 16.00 -8.32
C CYS A 96 5.13 16.08 -6.82
N ALA A 97 4.65 17.10 -6.12
CA ALA A 97 4.88 17.23 -4.67
C ALA A 97 4.29 16.06 -3.88
N LEU A 98 3.09 15.59 -4.26
CA LEU A 98 2.49 14.39 -3.69
C LEU A 98 3.35 13.15 -3.97
N GLY A 99 3.92 13.01 -5.17
CA GLY A 99 4.84 11.92 -5.52
C GLY A 99 6.10 11.92 -4.67
N LEU A 100 6.71 13.08 -4.46
CA LEU A 100 7.88 13.25 -3.59
C LEU A 100 7.56 12.93 -2.13
N TRP A 101 6.39 13.32 -1.65
CA TRP A 101 5.96 13.05 -0.29
C TRP A 101 5.56 11.57 -0.10
N GLN A 102 4.62 11.09 -0.89
CA GLN A 102 4.01 9.76 -0.73
C GLN A 102 4.89 8.64 -1.27
N THR A 103 5.57 8.83 -2.41
CA THR A 103 6.39 7.76 -3.00
C THR A 103 7.85 7.90 -2.61
N THR A 104 8.47 9.09 -2.68
CA THR A 104 9.87 9.20 -2.30
C THR A 104 10.07 9.09 -0.79
N THR A 105 9.49 10.01 -0.02
CA THR A 105 9.77 10.10 1.43
C THR A 105 9.21 8.89 2.18
N GLN A 106 7.96 8.52 1.95
CA GLN A 106 7.34 7.38 2.60
C GLN A 106 8.07 6.07 2.31
N TYR A 107 8.36 5.80 1.04
CA TYR A 107 9.01 4.55 0.69
C TYR A 107 10.51 4.54 0.98
N ALA A 108 11.20 5.67 1.08
CA ALA A 108 12.54 5.69 1.63
C ALA A 108 12.58 5.08 3.04
N PHE A 109 11.70 5.53 3.94
CA PHE A 109 11.57 4.94 5.28
C PHE A 109 11.07 3.49 5.23
N TYR A 110 10.07 3.19 4.41
CA TYR A 110 9.51 1.85 4.30
C TYR A 110 10.55 0.81 3.87
N TYR A 111 11.33 1.08 2.83
CA TYR A 111 12.32 0.15 2.31
C TYR A 111 13.52 -0.05 3.24
N ILE A 112 13.93 1.00 3.96
CA ILE A 112 14.91 0.87 5.06
C ILE A 112 14.35 -0.07 6.14
N ALA A 113 13.10 0.12 6.54
CA ALA A 113 12.45 -0.77 7.52
C ALA A 113 12.36 -2.22 7.03
N VAL A 114 12.03 -2.45 5.75
CA VAL A 114 12.01 -3.79 5.14
C VAL A 114 13.37 -4.47 5.20
N ALA A 115 14.45 -3.72 5.03
CA ALA A 115 15.81 -4.25 5.15
C ALA A 115 16.17 -4.68 6.59
N MET A 116 15.62 -3.98 7.59
CA MET A 116 16.00 -4.13 9.00
C MET A 116 15.06 -5.01 9.82
N LEU A 117 13.81 -5.19 9.39
CA LEU A 117 12.79 -5.94 10.13
C LEU A 117 12.57 -7.34 9.52
N THR A 118 12.10 -8.29 10.32
CA THR A 118 11.54 -9.53 9.77
C THR A 118 10.26 -9.22 8.99
N GLY A 119 9.93 -10.04 7.98
CA GLY A 119 8.76 -9.82 7.16
C GLY A 119 7.47 -9.89 7.97
N ALA A 120 7.35 -10.87 8.85
CA ALA A 120 6.20 -11.03 9.74
C ALA A 120 6.02 -9.80 10.65
N PHE A 121 7.08 -9.35 11.32
CA PHE A 121 7.03 -8.21 12.22
C PHE A 121 6.79 -6.88 11.47
N GLY A 122 7.49 -6.68 10.35
CA GLY A 122 7.29 -5.51 9.50
C GLY A 122 5.85 -5.40 8.96
N GLY A 123 5.23 -6.52 8.57
CA GLY A 123 3.82 -6.56 8.15
C GLY A 123 2.83 -6.21 9.27
N ILE A 124 3.09 -6.71 10.50
CA ILE A 124 2.31 -6.35 11.69
C ILE A 124 2.43 -4.84 11.96
N LEU A 125 3.64 -4.29 11.98
CA LEU A 125 3.86 -2.86 12.15
C LEU A 125 3.20 -2.03 11.05
N ASN A 126 3.32 -2.43 9.79
CA ASN A 126 2.70 -1.73 8.67
C ASN A 126 1.16 -1.68 8.78
N SER A 127 0.54 -2.65 9.45
CA SER A 127 -0.90 -2.69 9.67
C SER A 127 -1.41 -1.56 10.57
N THR A 128 -0.51 -0.87 11.32
CA THR A 128 -0.85 0.32 12.11
C THR A 128 -1.42 1.44 11.26
N GLN A 129 -1.14 1.48 9.95
CA GLN A 129 -1.73 2.45 9.02
C GLN A 129 -3.27 2.43 9.06
N SER A 130 -3.90 1.27 9.26
CA SER A 130 -5.36 1.15 9.34
C SER A 130 -5.91 1.87 10.56
N PHE A 131 -5.22 1.81 11.70
CA PHE A 131 -5.62 2.44 12.95
C PHE A 131 -5.31 3.93 12.94
N LEU A 132 -4.11 4.31 12.46
CA LEU A 132 -3.72 5.71 12.27
C LEU A 132 -4.67 6.41 11.29
N GLY A 133 -5.11 5.71 10.23
CA GLY A 133 -6.08 6.23 9.27
C GLY A 133 -7.38 6.67 9.91
N VAL A 134 -7.91 5.88 10.83
CA VAL A 134 -9.15 6.19 11.56
C VAL A 134 -8.93 7.34 12.55
N ILE A 135 -7.79 7.32 13.27
CA ILE A 135 -7.45 8.39 14.22
C ILE A 135 -7.29 9.72 13.48
N PHE A 136 -6.52 9.76 12.40
CA PHE A 136 -6.31 10.98 11.62
C PHE A 136 -7.57 11.44 10.90
N ALA A 137 -8.40 10.52 10.41
CA ALA A 137 -9.69 10.88 9.81
C ALA A 137 -10.58 11.63 10.79
N HIS A 138 -10.58 11.25 12.06
CA HIS A 138 -11.31 11.97 13.09
C HIS A 138 -10.83 13.43 13.23
N PHE A 139 -9.51 13.67 13.25
CA PHE A 139 -8.94 15.00 13.37
C PHE A 139 -9.08 15.84 12.10
N ILE A 140 -8.97 15.21 10.92
CA ILE A 140 -9.01 15.91 9.62
C ILE A 140 -10.44 16.20 9.17
N TYR A 141 -11.37 15.25 9.35
CA TYR A 141 -12.75 15.37 8.88
C TYR A 141 -13.76 15.67 9.99
N GLY A 142 -13.34 15.67 11.25
CA GLY A 142 -14.15 16.04 12.41
C GLY A 142 -15.45 15.24 12.49
N ASN A 143 -16.59 15.96 12.42
CA ASN A 143 -17.92 15.34 12.55
C ASN A 143 -18.28 14.35 11.45
N ALA A 144 -17.66 14.45 10.27
CA ALA A 144 -17.95 13.55 9.14
C ALA A 144 -17.37 12.14 9.36
N ASP A 145 -16.29 12.01 10.16
CA ASP A 145 -15.69 10.71 10.46
C ASP A 145 -15.24 10.61 11.94
N ARG A 146 -16.21 10.74 12.84
CA ARG A 146 -15.93 10.69 14.30
C ARG A 146 -15.48 9.32 14.77
N MET A 147 -14.63 9.33 15.80
CA MET A 147 -14.34 8.15 16.60
C MET A 147 -15.62 7.64 17.25
N THR A 148 -15.93 6.38 17.04
CA THR A 148 -17.01 5.67 17.72
C THR A 148 -16.41 4.70 18.74
N PRO A 149 -17.17 4.25 19.76
CA PRO A 149 -16.65 3.24 20.70
C PRO A 149 -16.09 1.99 20.03
N ALA A 150 -16.71 1.53 18.93
CA ALA A 150 -16.21 0.39 18.16
C ALA A 150 -14.89 0.69 17.48
N LYS A 151 -14.72 1.88 16.87
CA LYS A 151 -13.46 2.33 16.29
C LYS A 151 -12.36 2.45 17.34
N THR A 152 -12.67 3.04 18.50
CA THR A 152 -11.73 3.17 19.63
C THR A 152 -11.30 1.79 20.12
N LEU A 153 -12.24 0.88 20.37
CA LEU A 153 -11.93 -0.48 20.81
C LEU A 153 -11.08 -1.22 19.76
N GLY A 154 -11.41 -1.10 18.48
CA GLY A 154 -10.64 -1.70 17.40
C GLY A 154 -9.21 -1.17 17.34
N CYS A 155 -9.00 0.14 17.51
CA CYS A 155 -7.66 0.73 17.60
C CYS A 155 -6.88 0.21 18.81
N VAL A 156 -7.51 0.16 20.01
CA VAL A 156 -6.85 -0.34 21.22
C VAL A 156 -6.42 -1.80 21.06
N ILE A 157 -7.33 -2.65 20.56
CA ILE A 157 -7.02 -4.07 20.32
C ILE A 157 -5.91 -4.22 19.28
N GLY A 158 -6.00 -3.48 18.17
CA GLY A 158 -4.99 -3.54 17.11
C GLY A 158 -3.61 -3.07 17.57
N PHE A 159 -3.52 -1.97 18.30
CA PHE A 159 -2.26 -1.51 18.89
C PHE A 159 -1.71 -2.47 19.95
N ALA A 160 -2.57 -3.10 20.76
CA ALA A 160 -2.13 -4.17 21.67
C ALA A 160 -1.49 -5.33 20.89
N GLY A 161 -2.06 -5.72 19.73
CA GLY A 161 -1.46 -6.69 18.84
C GLY A 161 -0.07 -6.28 18.35
N VAL A 162 0.10 -5.02 17.93
CA VAL A 162 1.40 -4.49 17.52
C VAL A 162 2.42 -4.55 18.67
N LEU A 163 2.02 -4.20 19.87
CA LEU A 163 2.89 -4.27 21.07
C LEU A 163 3.30 -5.72 21.38
N ILE A 164 2.37 -6.69 21.31
CA ILE A 164 2.69 -8.11 21.48
C ILE A 164 3.71 -8.57 20.44
N GLY A 165 3.53 -8.17 19.17
CA GLY A 165 4.48 -8.47 18.11
C GLY A 165 5.87 -7.86 18.37
N THR A 166 5.92 -6.64 18.92
CA THR A 166 7.17 -5.97 19.30
C THR A 166 7.90 -6.72 20.40
N LEU A 167 7.19 -7.20 21.44
CA LEU A 167 7.78 -7.99 22.53
C LEU A 167 8.33 -9.32 22.03
N GLY A 168 7.75 -9.91 20.99
CA GLY A 168 8.23 -11.14 20.36
C GLY A 168 9.48 -10.99 19.49
N ASN A 169 9.90 -9.76 19.23
CA ASN A 169 10.98 -9.46 18.29
C ASN A 169 12.37 -9.34 18.94
N HIS A 170 12.65 -10.12 19.99
CA HIS A 170 13.97 -10.12 20.62
C HIS A 170 15.09 -10.47 19.61
N GLY A 171 15.88 -9.45 19.22
CA GLY A 171 17.11 -9.62 18.44
C GLY A 171 17.02 -9.50 16.91
N SER A 172 15.85 -9.27 16.31
CA SER A 172 15.70 -9.23 14.84
C SER A 172 15.22 -7.89 14.27
N GLY A 173 15.26 -6.81 15.01
CA GLY A 173 14.91 -5.50 14.51
C GLY A 173 15.55 -4.41 15.31
N SER A 174 16.29 -3.52 14.63
CA SER A 174 16.79 -2.34 15.29
C SER A 174 15.62 -1.41 15.61
N GLY A 175 15.70 -0.66 16.72
CA GLY A 175 14.74 0.40 17.03
C GLY A 175 14.58 1.40 15.87
N TRP A 176 15.65 1.56 15.07
CA TRP A 176 15.64 2.36 13.84
C TRP A 176 14.70 1.79 12.78
N GLY A 177 14.68 0.47 12.57
CA GLY A 177 13.73 -0.18 11.65
C GLY A 177 12.28 0.03 12.05
N VAL A 178 11.99 -0.07 13.36
CA VAL A 178 10.65 0.23 13.90
C VAL A 178 10.28 1.69 13.68
N PHE A 179 11.18 2.62 13.97
CA PHE A 179 10.99 4.05 13.73
C PHE A 179 10.71 4.32 12.24
N CYS A 180 11.51 3.76 11.34
CA CYS A 180 11.32 3.92 9.90
C CYS A 180 9.95 3.39 9.44
N MET A 181 9.52 2.21 9.94
CA MET A 181 8.20 1.68 9.59
C MET A 181 7.07 2.58 10.11
N MET A 182 7.19 3.08 11.34
CA MET A 182 6.18 4.00 11.91
C MET A 182 6.14 5.33 11.15
N ALA A 183 7.30 5.90 10.79
CA ALA A 183 7.37 7.10 9.97
C ALA A 183 6.71 6.87 8.59
N ALA A 184 7.00 5.76 7.92
CA ALA A 184 6.39 5.40 6.66
C ALA A 184 4.87 5.30 6.75
N THR A 185 4.34 4.64 7.79
CA THR A 185 2.89 4.49 7.98
C THR A 185 2.19 5.81 8.27
N ILE A 186 2.82 6.70 9.04
CA ILE A 186 2.30 8.06 9.32
C ILE A 186 2.26 8.88 8.04
N ILE A 187 3.36 8.92 7.27
CA ILE A 187 3.46 9.66 6.01
C ILE A 187 2.41 9.17 5.02
N PHE A 188 2.27 7.84 4.87
CA PHE A 188 1.26 7.22 4.01
C PHE A 188 -0.14 7.65 4.41
N THR A 189 -0.46 7.58 5.70
CA THR A 189 -1.80 7.90 6.20
C THR A 189 -2.14 9.38 5.98
N LEU A 190 -1.20 10.28 6.20
CA LEU A 190 -1.37 11.72 5.95
C LEU A 190 -1.45 12.05 4.45
N SER A 191 -0.88 11.22 3.59
CA SER A 191 -0.98 11.38 2.13
C SER A 191 -2.39 11.14 1.60
N GLY A 192 -3.20 10.33 2.27
CA GLY A 192 -4.55 9.95 1.81
C GLY A 192 -5.47 11.13 1.54
N PRO A 193 -5.68 12.07 2.50
CA PRO A 193 -6.47 13.28 2.29
C PRO A 193 -5.95 14.17 1.17
N TRP A 194 -4.62 14.32 1.06
CA TRP A 194 -4.00 15.10 -0.01
C TRP A 194 -4.22 14.45 -1.37
N ASN A 195 -4.00 13.15 -1.49
CA ASN A 195 -4.27 12.37 -2.69
C ASN A 195 -5.74 12.52 -3.13
N LYS A 196 -6.70 12.41 -2.18
CA LYS A 196 -8.12 12.64 -2.44
C LYS A 196 -8.41 14.05 -2.96
N SER A 197 -7.72 15.07 -2.47
CA SER A 197 -7.86 16.44 -2.94
C SER A 197 -7.35 16.61 -4.37
N VAL A 198 -6.18 16.05 -4.69
CA VAL A 198 -5.56 16.16 -6.02
C VAL A 198 -6.34 15.37 -7.07
N THR A 199 -6.82 14.16 -6.74
CA THR A 199 -7.63 13.32 -7.65
C THR A 199 -9.00 13.90 -7.99
N LYS A 200 -9.51 14.86 -7.19
CA LYS A 200 -10.70 15.64 -7.56
C LYS A 200 -10.43 16.69 -8.64
N LYS A 201 -9.16 17.12 -8.80
CA LYS A 201 -8.75 18.17 -9.73
C LYS A 201 -8.20 17.62 -11.05
N ALA A 202 -7.81 16.33 -11.09
CA ALA A 202 -7.16 15.70 -12.24
C ALA A 202 -7.59 14.24 -12.42
N ASP A 203 -7.29 13.68 -13.60
CA ASP A 203 -7.54 12.29 -13.91
C ASP A 203 -6.74 11.39 -12.93
N SER A 204 -7.43 10.47 -12.24
CA SER A 204 -6.83 9.62 -11.21
C SER A 204 -5.68 8.75 -11.73
N PHE A 205 -5.73 8.31 -12.99
CA PHE A 205 -4.62 7.57 -13.61
C PHE A 205 -3.41 8.47 -13.83
N ALA A 206 -3.63 9.74 -14.25
CA ALA A 206 -2.53 10.71 -14.39
C ALA A 206 -1.89 11.03 -13.04
N VAL A 207 -2.69 11.25 -12.00
CA VAL A 207 -2.19 11.47 -10.63
C VAL A 207 -1.36 10.28 -10.16
N CYS A 208 -1.87 9.06 -10.32
CA CYS A 208 -1.17 7.84 -9.92
C CYS A 208 0.13 7.64 -10.71
N PHE A 209 0.11 7.87 -12.03
CA PHE A 209 1.31 7.81 -12.86
C PHE A 209 2.36 8.80 -12.39
N ILE A 210 2.01 10.10 -12.25
CA ILE A 210 2.94 11.14 -11.83
C ILE A 210 3.51 10.83 -10.44
N ASN A 211 2.64 10.41 -9.51
CA ASN A 211 3.04 10.06 -8.16
C ASN A 211 4.12 8.95 -8.16
N LEU A 212 3.85 7.83 -8.84
CA LEU A 212 4.78 6.70 -8.90
C LEU A 212 6.03 7.01 -9.72
N PHE A 213 5.89 7.71 -10.86
CA PHE A 213 7.01 8.02 -11.75
C PHE A 213 7.96 9.04 -11.13
N VAL A 214 7.45 10.19 -10.70
CA VAL A 214 8.26 11.25 -10.09
C VAL A 214 8.87 10.79 -8.78
N GLY A 215 8.09 10.13 -7.92
CA GLY A 215 8.59 9.60 -6.66
C GLY A 215 9.60 8.48 -6.85
N GLY A 216 9.37 7.58 -7.81
CA GLY A 216 10.30 6.51 -8.17
C GLY A 216 11.59 7.04 -8.79
N LEU A 217 11.49 8.03 -9.69
CA LEU A 217 12.64 8.68 -10.30
C LEU A 217 13.50 9.38 -9.25
N ALA A 218 12.89 10.08 -8.30
CA ALA A 218 13.62 10.75 -7.23
C ALA A 218 14.36 9.73 -6.33
N LEU A 219 13.75 8.58 -5.99
CA LEU A 219 14.43 7.50 -5.28
C LEU A 219 15.58 6.92 -6.08
N PHE A 220 15.39 6.69 -7.39
CA PHE A 220 16.43 6.16 -8.26
C PHE A 220 17.61 7.12 -8.37
N VAL A 221 17.35 8.40 -8.58
CA VAL A 221 18.40 9.44 -8.64
C VAL A 221 19.13 9.54 -7.31
N LEU A 222 18.42 9.58 -6.18
CA LEU A 222 19.04 9.56 -4.85
C LEU A 222 19.93 8.33 -4.66
N GLY A 223 19.42 7.14 -5.02
CA GLY A 223 20.19 5.92 -4.90
C GLY A 223 21.46 5.93 -5.75
N THR A 224 21.39 6.38 -7.01
CA THR A 224 22.54 6.44 -7.91
C THR A 224 23.56 7.48 -7.47
N VAL A 225 23.13 8.65 -7.03
CA VAL A 225 24.01 9.71 -6.51
C VAL A 225 24.76 9.24 -5.25
N LEU A 226 24.12 8.42 -4.43
CA LEU A 226 24.74 7.80 -3.24
C LEU A 226 25.61 6.58 -3.57
N GLY A 227 25.83 6.26 -4.84
CA GLY A 227 26.68 5.15 -5.28
C GLY A 227 25.97 3.79 -5.30
N GLY A 228 24.66 3.77 -5.27
CA GLY A 228 23.88 2.53 -5.35
C GLY A 228 23.96 1.86 -6.72
N SER A 229 23.96 0.54 -6.71
CA SER A 229 23.98 -0.30 -7.91
C SER A 229 22.99 -1.45 -7.81
N LEU A 230 22.55 -1.97 -8.97
CA LEU A 230 21.69 -3.12 -9.08
C LEU A 230 22.37 -4.18 -9.94
N HIS A 231 22.53 -5.36 -9.38
CA HIS A 231 23.12 -6.50 -10.10
C HIS A 231 22.06 -7.58 -10.32
N VAL A 232 21.68 -7.80 -11.58
CA VAL A 232 20.69 -8.83 -11.94
C VAL A 232 21.38 -10.19 -11.91
N GLN A 233 21.10 -11.02 -10.91
CA GLN A 233 21.74 -12.32 -10.74
C GLN A 233 21.11 -13.41 -11.63
N SER A 234 19.83 -13.27 -11.98
CA SER A 234 19.10 -14.31 -12.70
C SER A 234 17.85 -13.76 -13.39
N ALA A 235 17.28 -14.54 -14.30
CA ALA A 235 15.97 -14.23 -14.90
C ALA A 235 14.87 -14.11 -13.81
N LEU A 236 14.97 -14.87 -12.72
CA LEU A 236 14.04 -14.78 -11.59
C LEU A 236 14.05 -13.37 -10.95
N ALA A 237 15.21 -12.72 -10.89
CA ALA A 237 15.30 -11.34 -10.38
C ALA A 237 14.41 -10.39 -11.21
N VAL A 238 14.45 -10.51 -12.53
CA VAL A 238 13.61 -9.71 -13.44
C VAL A 238 12.13 -10.02 -13.22
N VAL A 239 11.76 -11.30 -13.12
CA VAL A 239 10.38 -11.73 -12.86
C VAL A 239 9.86 -11.15 -11.55
N VAL A 240 10.65 -11.22 -10.49
CA VAL A 240 10.29 -10.64 -9.17
C VAL A 240 10.15 -9.12 -9.25
N MET A 241 11.03 -8.43 -9.97
CA MET A 241 10.92 -6.98 -10.17
C MET A 241 9.64 -6.62 -10.93
N LEU A 242 9.31 -7.33 -12.01
CA LEU A 242 8.08 -7.12 -12.79
C LEU A 242 6.83 -7.42 -11.95
N TYR A 243 6.86 -8.47 -11.13
CA TYR A 243 5.78 -8.77 -10.19
C TYR A 243 5.60 -7.64 -9.16
N LEU A 244 6.68 -7.14 -8.59
CA LEU A 244 6.65 -6.02 -7.65
C LEU A 244 6.15 -4.72 -8.31
N ALA A 245 6.51 -4.46 -9.56
CA ALA A 245 5.98 -3.35 -10.35
C ALA A 245 4.47 -3.53 -10.63
N PHE A 246 4.05 -4.76 -10.94
CA PHE A 246 2.64 -5.11 -11.13
C PHE A 246 1.81 -4.85 -9.86
N ILE A 247 2.31 -5.22 -8.68
CA ILE A 247 1.65 -4.90 -7.40
C ILE A 247 1.37 -3.40 -7.28
N CYS A 248 2.35 -2.56 -7.64
CA CYS A 248 2.17 -1.11 -7.60
C CYS A 248 1.13 -0.63 -8.62
N GLY A 249 1.35 -0.92 -9.91
CA GLY A 249 0.49 -0.40 -10.96
C GLY A 249 -0.93 -0.96 -10.91
N ALA A 250 -1.08 -2.29 -10.89
CA ALA A 250 -2.38 -2.94 -10.89
C ALA A 250 -3.11 -2.75 -9.55
N GLY A 251 -2.41 -2.86 -8.42
CA GLY A 251 -3.01 -2.70 -7.10
C GLY A 251 -3.68 -1.35 -6.92
N TYR A 252 -3.00 -0.26 -7.30
CA TYR A 252 -3.58 1.08 -7.22
C TYR A 252 -4.77 1.28 -8.16
N VAL A 253 -4.67 0.81 -9.40
CA VAL A 253 -5.75 0.92 -10.40
C VAL A 253 -6.98 0.15 -9.95
N LEU A 254 -6.82 -1.12 -9.57
CA LEU A 254 -7.92 -1.97 -9.14
C LEU A 254 -8.58 -1.46 -7.87
N TRP A 255 -7.78 -0.97 -6.91
CA TRP A 255 -8.29 -0.37 -5.69
C TRP A 255 -9.07 0.92 -5.94
N ALA A 256 -8.58 1.78 -6.84
CA ALA A 256 -9.31 2.99 -7.22
C ALA A 256 -10.68 2.69 -7.84
N LEU A 257 -10.76 1.66 -8.69
CA LEU A 257 -12.02 1.20 -9.28
C LEU A 257 -12.97 0.59 -8.24
N LEU A 258 -12.44 -0.15 -7.27
CA LEU A 258 -13.23 -0.66 -6.14
C LEU A 258 -13.81 0.49 -5.32
N MET A 259 -13.00 1.46 -4.95
CA MET A 259 -13.43 2.62 -4.14
C MET A 259 -14.45 3.51 -4.87
N LYS A 260 -14.35 3.61 -6.20
CA LYS A 260 -15.31 4.35 -7.03
C LYS A 260 -16.72 3.73 -6.95
N ASN A 261 -16.82 2.40 -6.94
CA ASN A 261 -18.06 1.67 -7.15
C ASN A 261 -18.64 1.03 -5.87
N ASN A 262 -17.95 1.15 -4.74
CA ASN A 262 -18.36 0.52 -3.48
C ASN A 262 -18.15 1.44 -2.27
N PRO A 263 -18.98 1.31 -1.22
CA PRO A 263 -18.74 2.00 0.04
C PRO A 263 -17.39 1.59 0.65
N VAL A 264 -16.61 2.57 1.11
CA VAL A 264 -15.28 2.35 1.69
C VAL A 264 -15.30 1.34 2.83
N SER A 265 -16.28 1.44 3.75
CA SER A 265 -16.42 0.54 4.89
C SER A 265 -16.61 -0.93 4.50
N ARG A 266 -17.25 -1.18 3.35
CA ARG A 266 -17.46 -2.54 2.84
C ARG A 266 -16.17 -3.19 2.35
N ILE A 267 -15.27 -2.41 1.75
CA ILE A 267 -14.05 -2.90 1.13
C ILE A 267 -12.90 -2.91 2.13
N ALA A 268 -12.79 -1.88 2.96
CA ALA A 268 -11.71 -1.74 3.93
C ALA A 268 -11.67 -2.84 5.01
N ILE A 269 -12.82 -3.50 5.27
CA ILE A 269 -12.88 -4.63 6.21
C ILE A 269 -11.94 -5.78 5.80
N PHE A 270 -11.69 -5.97 4.51
CA PHE A 270 -10.79 -7.01 4.00
C PHE A 270 -9.30 -6.65 4.16
N GLY A 271 -8.97 -5.47 4.69
CA GLY A 271 -7.60 -5.08 4.98
C GLY A 271 -6.85 -6.03 5.92
N PHE A 272 -7.57 -6.85 6.72
CA PHE A 272 -6.94 -7.88 7.56
C PHE A 272 -6.25 -9.00 6.76
N VAL A 273 -6.61 -9.20 5.50
CA VAL A 273 -5.97 -10.19 4.62
C VAL A 273 -4.50 -9.85 4.38
N ASN A 274 -4.16 -8.56 4.32
CA ASN A 274 -2.80 -8.09 4.06
C ASN A 274 -1.77 -8.62 5.08
N PRO A 275 -1.90 -8.40 6.41
CA PRO A 275 -0.94 -8.94 7.37
C PRO A 275 -0.93 -10.47 7.43
N VAL A 276 -2.07 -11.14 7.18
CA VAL A 276 -2.12 -12.61 7.13
C VAL A 276 -1.24 -13.15 6.00
N VAL A 277 -1.45 -12.63 4.78
CA VAL A 277 -0.65 -13.03 3.60
C VAL A 277 0.82 -12.70 3.80
N ASN A 278 1.12 -11.52 4.38
CA ASN A 278 2.50 -11.12 4.66
C ASN A 278 3.21 -12.14 5.57
N VAL A 279 2.61 -12.51 6.69
CA VAL A 279 3.19 -13.47 7.64
C VAL A 279 3.39 -14.84 6.98
N LEU A 280 2.38 -15.35 6.27
CA LEU A 280 2.46 -16.65 5.60
C LEU A 280 3.55 -16.68 4.53
N LEU A 281 3.60 -15.67 3.66
CA LEU A 281 4.60 -15.62 2.59
C LEU A 281 6.00 -15.33 3.13
N SER A 282 6.15 -14.57 4.21
CA SER A 282 7.44 -14.35 4.86
C SER A 282 8.02 -15.66 5.39
N ALA A 283 7.18 -16.53 5.94
CA ALA A 283 7.63 -17.86 6.37
C ALA A 283 8.10 -18.72 5.20
N VAL A 284 7.31 -18.75 4.10
CA VAL A 284 7.62 -19.60 2.94
C VAL A 284 8.82 -19.08 2.14
N LEU A 285 8.85 -17.78 1.83
CA LEU A 285 9.85 -17.21 0.93
C LEU A 285 11.16 -16.82 1.63
N ASN A 286 11.07 -16.43 2.89
CA ASN A 286 12.21 -15.90 3.63
C ASN A 286 12.70 -16.86 4.74
N GLY A 287 12.05 -18.02 4.91
CA GLY A 287 12.42 -18.99 5.95
C GLY A 287 12.19 -18.47 7.38
N GLU A 288 11.28 -17.52 7.55
CA GLU A 288 10.98 -16.95 8.86
C GLU A 288 10.15 -17.93 9.71
N PRO A 289 10.38 -18.04 11.01
CA PRO A 289 9.64 -18.97 11.85
C PRO A 289 8.16 -18.56 11.93
N LEU A 290 7.28 -19.41 11.39
CA LEU A 290 5.83 -19.16 11.35
C LEU A 290 5.21 -19.20 12.76
N PHE A 291 5.70 -20.11 13.61
CA PHE A 291 5.10 -20.47 14.90
C PHE A 291 5.72 -19.75 16.11
N ARG A 292 6.00 -18.44 15.98
CA ARG A 292 6.21 -17.65 17.20
C ARG A 292 4.84 -17.24 17.72
N TRP A 293 4.47 -17.69 18.92
CA TRP A 293 3.14 -17.41 19.51
C TRP A 293 2.84 -15.91 19.57
N GLN A 294 3.87 -15.06 19.75
CA GLN A 294 3.74 -13.60 19.77
C GLN A 294 3.27 -13.06 18.42
N TYR A 295 3.77 -13.59 17.31
CA TYR A 295 3.33 -13.17 15.97
C TYR A 295 1.93 -13.67 15.65
N LEU A 296 1.56 -14.87 16.07
CA LEU A 296 0.21 -15.40 15.92
C LEU A 296 -0.79 -14.58 16.75
N ALA A 297 -0.46 -14.31 18.02
CA ALA A 297 -1.29 -13.47 18.88
C ALA A 297 -1.42 -12.05 18.30
N ALA A 298 -0.30 -11.43 17.91
CA ALA A 298 -0.31 -10.11 17.28
C ALA A 298 -1.19 -10.07 16.02
N LEU A 299 -1.08 -11.09 15.16
CA LEU A 299 -1.88 -11.21 13.96
C LEU A 299 -3.38 -11.27 14.26
N VAL A 300 -3.79 -12.08 15.24
CA VAL A 300 -5.20 -12.19 15.65
C VAL A 300 -5.71 -10.83 16.16
N PHE A 301 -4.96 -10.19 17.06
CA PHE A 301 -5.35 -8.88 17.62
C PHE A 301 -5.44 -7.79 16.53
N VAL A 302 -4.48 -7.74 15.61
CA VAL A 302 -4.48 -6.79 14.49
C VAL A 302 -5.65 -7.05 13.55
N CYS A 303 -5.92 -8.31 13.19
CA CYS A 303 -7.05 -8.66 12.32
C CYS A 303 -8.40 -8.31 12.96
N VAL A 304 -8.59 -8.63 14.25
CA VAL A 304 -9.79 -8.26 15.01
C VAL A 304 -9.93 -6.74 15.11
N GLY A 305 -8.83 -6.03 15.37
CA GLY A 305 -8.80 -4.57 15.40
C GLY A 305 -9.24 -3.95 14.07
N ILE A 306 -8.67 -4.41 12.94
CA ILE A 306 -9.03 -3.94 11.59
C ILE A 306 -10.50 -4.21 11.30
N TRP A 307 -10.99 -5.39 11.66
CA TRP A 307 -12.39 -5.77 11.46
C TRP A 307 -13.34 -4.86 12.26
N LEU A 308 -13.05 -4.63 13.55
CA LEU A 308 -13.88 -3.77 14.42
C LEU A 308 -13.93 -2.32 13.93
N VAL A 309 -12.77 -1.76 13.56
CA VAL A 309 -12.67 -0.39 13.04
C VAL A 309 -13.52 -0.21 11.78
N ASN A 310 -13.54 -1.19 10.89
CA ASN A 310 -14.23 -1.09 9.60
C ASN A 310 -15.71 -1.54 9.66
N LYS A 311 -16.11 -2.30 10.69
CA LYS A 311 -17.51 -2.70 10.89
C LYS A 311 -18.37 -1.55 11.44
N ALA A 312 -17.77 -0.56 12.09
CA ALA A 312 -18.51 0.57 12.68
C ALA A 312 -19.24 1.34 11.57
N PRO A 313 -20.58 1.53 11.65
CA PRO A 313 -21.33 2.19 10.61
C PRO A 313 -20.84 3.63 10.43
N ALA A 314 -20.49 3.99 9.20
CA ALA A 314 -20.38 5.39 8.83
C ALA A 314 -21.74 6.04 9.10
N LYS A 315 -21.76 7.11 9.89
CA LYS A 315 -23.00 7.85 10.15
C LYS A 315 -23.53 8.32 8.79
N LYS A 316 -24.77 7.95 8.44
CA LYS A 316 -25.45 8.47 7.25
C LYS A 316 -25.31 9.99 7.28
N GLU A 317 -24.72 10.57 6.22
CA GLU A 317 -24.82 12.00 5.98
C GLU A 317 -26.31 12.33 5.99
N GLY A 318 -26.75 13.09 6.98
CA GLY A 318 -28.09 13.64 7.01
C GLY A 318 -28.28 14.49 5.76
N LYS A 319 -29.42 14.24 5.09
CA LYS A 319 -29.92 15.02 3.96
C LYS A 319 -29.96 16.49 4.29
#